data_6ed0bb0f661421bd2e37cc5a55d4c281
#
_entry.id   6ed0bb0f661421bd2e37cc5a55d4c281
#
_cell.length_a   1.000
_cell.length_b   1.000
_cell.length_c   1.000
_cell.angle_alpha   90.00
_cell.angle_beta   90.00
_cell.angle_gamma   90.00
#
_symmetry.space_group_name_H-M   'P 1'
#
loop_
_entity.id
_entity.type
_entity.pdbx_description
1 polymer ?
#
loop_
_entity_poly.entity_id
_entity_poly.type
_entity_poly.pdbx_seq_one_letter_code
_entity_poly.pdbx_strand_id
1 'polypeptide(L)'
;MMKLKGSFLITVSCLPLAVFSLTCYTCVFPAISPVDCLTFPQECPMGQRCLASTAVGVKGSVYIVLYERSCALPSQCDLSGEKHAAGLNFNYTNECCDTDLCNTAATISPLFWTGAVLGLCSLTLLLQLG
;
A
#
# COMPACT_ATOMS: atom_id res chain seq x y z
N MET A 1 25.55 20.02 32.67
CA MET A 1 25.35 18.55 32.54
C MET A 1 23.91 18.11 32.46
N MET A 2 22.99 18.74 33.17
CA MET A 2 21.55 18.39 33.06
C MET A 2 20.93 18.71 31.69
N LYS A 3 21.44 19.69 30.96
CA LYS A 3 20.92 20.07 29.64
C LYS A 3 21.18 19.01 28.55
N LEU A 4 22.23 18.22 28.67
CA LEU A 4 22.57 17.16 27.72
C LEU A 4 21.61 15.97 27.81
N LYS A 5 21.09 15.64 28.98
CA LYS A 5 20.15 14.55 29.15
C LYS A 5 18.78 14.85 28.58
N GLY A 6 18.32 16.09 28.66
CA GLY A 6 17.07 16.50 28.06
C GLY A 6 17.08 16.48 26.55
N SER A 7 18.20 16.93 25.96
CA SER A 7 18.39 16.93 24.52
C SER A 7 18.42 15.51 23.92
N PHE A 8 19.02 14.58 24.63
CA PHE A 8 19.08 13.18 24.21
C PHE A 8 17.70 12.50 24.22
N LEU A 9 16.91 12.75 25.27
CA LEU A 9 15.55 12.19 25.38
C LEU A 9 14.63 12.66 24.26
N ILE A 10 14.76 13.91 23.83
CA ILE A 10 13.95 14.48 22.76
C ILE A 10 14.36 13.93 21.40
N THR A 11 15.64 13.66 21.20
CA THR A 11 16.13 13.02 19.97
C THR A 11 15.56 11.61 19.82
N VAL A 12 15.43 10.87 20.93
CA VAL A 12 14.81 9.52 20.94
C VAL A 12 13.33 9.57 20.61
N SER A 13 12.60 10.63 21.01
CA SER A 13 11.18 10.76 20.70
C SER A 13 10.89 11.07 19.24
N CYS A 14 11.87 11.58 18.48
CA CYS A 14 11.76 11.75 17.03
C CYS A 14 12.07 10.48 16.24
N LEU A 15 12.61 9.44 16.88
CA LEU A 15 12.78 8.15 16.24
C LEU A 15 11.39 7.54 16.06
N PRO A 16 11.00 7.21 14.83
CA PRO A 16 9.72 6.59 14.62
C PRO A 16 9.69 5.25 15.36
N LEU A 17 8.85 5.17 16.35
CA LEU A 17 8.41 3.88 16.83
C LEU A 17 7.66 3.26 15.66
N ALA A 18 8.41 2.55 14.84
CA ALA A 18 7.88 1.93 13.66
C ALA A 18 6.96 0.80 14.08
N VAL A 19 5.71 1.13 14.31
CA VAL A 19 4.66 0.14 14.36
C VAL A 19 4.34 -0.18 12.89
N PHE A 20 4.87 -1.30 12.43
CA PHE A 20 4.75 -1.72 11.05
C PHE A 20 3.47 -2.50 10.83
N SER A 21 2.33 -1.82 10.81
CA SER A 21 1.18 -2.36 10.14
C SER A 21 0.95 -1.57 8.86
N LEU A 22 1.06 -2.24 7.73
CA LEU A 22 0.80 -1.68 6.43
C LEU A 22 -0.70 -1.58 6.23
N THR A 23 -1.21 -0.43 5.84
CA THR A 23 -2.62 -0.24 5.48
C THR A 23 -2.76 -0.29 3.97
N CYS A 24 -3.67 -1.11 3.49
CA CYS A 24 -3.92 -1.30 2.05
C CYS A 24 -5.37 -1.04 1.73
N TYR A 25 -5.65 -0.64 0.49
CA TYR A 25 -7.02 -0.65 -0.01
C TYR A 25 -7.44 -2.08 -0.28
N THR A 26 -8.66 -2.41 0.14
CA THR A 26 -9.29 -3.71 -0.08
C THR A 26 -10.60 -3.50 -0.81
N CYS A 27 -10.84 -4.28 -1.86
CA CYS A 27 -12.11 -4.27 -2.57
C CYS A 27 -13.19 -4.99 -1.76
N VAL A 28 -14.37 -4.38 -1.66
CA VAL A 28 -15.54 -5.04 -1.07
C VAL A 28 -15.93 -6.25 -1.91
N PHE A 29 -15.94 -6.09 -3.23
CA PHE A 29 -16.05 -7.19 -4.21
C PHE A 29 -15.21 -6.86 -5.44
N PRO A 30 -14.81 -7.87 -6.22
CA PRO A 30 -14.16 -7.64 -7.50
C PRO A 30 -15.04 -6.77 -8.40
N ALA A 31 -14.45 -5.82 -9.10
CA ALA A 31 -15.17 -4.94 -10.00
C ALA A 31 -14.82 -5.23 -11.45
N ILE A 32 -15.79 -5.03 -12.31
CA ILE A 32 -15.67 -5.20 -13.76
C ILE A 32 -15.47 -3.82 -14.37
N SER A 33 -14.41 -3.67 -15.20
CA SER A 33 -14.16 -2.45 -15.97
C SER A 33 -15.41 -2.04 -16.79
N PRO A 34 -15.72 -0.76 -16.92
CA PRO A 34 -14.91 0.42 -16.56
C PRO A 34 -15.07 0.89 -15.11
N VAL A 35 -15.85 0.19 -14.30
CA VAL A 35 -16.08 0.54 -12.90
C VAL A 35 -14.97 -0.02 -12.05
N ASP A 36 -14.37 0.81 -11.21
CA ASP A 36 -13.39 0.36 -10.22
C ASP A 36 -14.11 -0.19 -8.98
N CYS A 37 -13.43 -1.03 -8.22
CA CYS A 37 -14.03 -1.62 -7.02
C CYS A 37 -14.19 -0.57 -5.92
N LEU A 38 -15.24 -0.73 -5.14
CA LEU A 38 -15.40 0.01 -3.89
C LEU A 38 -14.31 -0.44 -2.92
N THR A 39 -13.44 0.49 -2.57
CA THR A 39 -12.32 0.21 -1.68
C THR A 39 -12.53 0.78 -0.30
N PHE A 40 -11.97 0.11 0.68
CA PHE A 40 -11.86 0.62 2.04
C PHE A 40 -10.44 0.37 2.55
N PRO A 41 -9.92 1.24 3.43
CA PRO A 41 -8.62 0.99 4.04
C PRO A 41 -8.69 -0.18 5.01
N GLN A 42 -7.74 -1.09 4.91
CA GLN A 42 -7.62 -2.23 5.82
C GLN A 42 -6.19 -2.36 6.30
N GLU A 43 -6.03 -2.52 7.59
CA GLU A 43 -4.73 -2.82 8.19
C GLU A 43 -4.36 -4.28 7.90
N CYS A 44 -3.22 -4.48 7.27
CA CYS A 44 -2.76 -5.82 6.90
C CYS A 44 -2.00 -6.48 8.04
N PRO A 45 -2.08 -7.82 8.18
CA PRO A 45 -1.21 -8.54 9.11
C PRO A 45 0.27 -8.29 8.79
N MET A 46 1.12 -8.44 9.80
CA MET A 46 2.58 -8.27 9.61
C MET A 46 3.11 -9.23 8.55
N GLY A 47 4.00 -8.72 7.70
CA GLY A 47 4.60 -9.49 6.62
C GLY A 47 3.78 -9.55 5.34
N GLN A 48 2.59 -8.95 5.31
CA GLN A 48 1.80 -8.84 4.09
C GLN A 48 2.06 -7.52 3.39
N ARG A 49 1.76 -7.50 2.08
CA ARG A 49 1.96 -6.36 1.19
C ARG A 49 0.63 -5.93 0.60
N CYS A 50 0.58 -4.73 0.05
CA CYS A 50 -0.61 -4.29 -0.70
C CYS A 50 -0.61 -4.89 -2.09
N LEU A 51 -1.73 -5.48 -2.48
CA LEU A 51 -1.91 -6.14 -3.78
C LEU A 51 -2.90 -5.38 -4.63
N ALA A 52 -2.55 -5.21 -5.90
CA ALA A 52 -3.47 -4.84 -6.97
C ALA A 52 -3.42 -5.95 -8.02
N SER A 53 -4.53 -6.61 -8.24
CA SER A 53 -4.64 -7.68 -9.23
C SER A 53 -5.56 -7.26 -10.36
N THR A 54 -5.13 -7.50 -11.57
CA THR A 54 -5.92 -7.30 -12.79
C THR A 54 -6.07 -8.63 -13.50
N ALA A 55 -7.29 -9.02 -13.82
CA ALA A 55 -7.58 -10.23 -14.55
C ALA A 55 -8.35 -9.91 -15.82
N VAL A 56 -7.89 -10.44 -16.94
CA VAL A 56 -8.47 -10.21 -18.26
C VAL A 56 -9.05 -11.52 -18.78
N GLY A 57 -10.35 -11.51 -19.07
CA GLY A 57 -11.04 -12.64 -19.65
C GLY A 57 -11.59 -12.31 -21.04
N VAL A 58 -11.51 -13.27 -21.95
CA VAL A 58 -12.04 -13.15 -23.31
C VAL A 58 -12.95 -14.32 -23.60
N LYS A 59 -14.16 -14.03 -24.07
CA LYS A 59 -15.08 -15.04 -24.56
C LYS A 59 -15.72 -14.55 -25.85
N GLY A 60 -15.29 -15.14 -27.00
CA GLY A 60 -15.71 -14.67 -28.31
C GLY A 60 -15.24 -13.25 -28.56
N SER A 61 -16.16 -12.32 -28.78
CA SER A 61 -15.88 -10.89 -28.94
C SER A 61 -15.97 -10.10 -27.63
N VAL A 62 -16.31 -10.77 -26.51
CA VAL A 62 -16.47 -10.12 -25.22
C VAL A 62 -15.15 -10.10 -24.48
N TYR A 63 -14.79 -8.92 -23.98
CA TYR A 63 -13.57 -8.66 -23.24
C TYR A 63 -13.95 -8.14 -21.86
N ILE A 64 -13.52 -8.83 -20.81
CA ILE A 64 -13.85 -8.50 -19.44
C ILE A 64 -12.57 -8.29 -18.65
N VAL A 65 -12.48 -7.17 -17.94
CA VAL A 65 -11.36 -6.87 -17.04
C VAL A 65 -11.88 -6.79 -15.62
N LEU A 66 -11.30 -7.58 -14.72
CA LEU A 66 -11.63 -7.59 -13.30
C LEU A 66 -10.50 -6.93 -12.52
N TYR A 67 -10.88 -6.12 -11.54
CA TYR A 67 -9.94 -5.48 -10.62
C TYR A 67 -10.16 -6.00 -9.21
N GLU A 68 -9.08 -6.35 -8.52
CA GLU A 68 -9.09 -6.74 -7.12
C GLU A 68 -7.97 -6.03 -6.38
N ARG A 69 -8.24 -5.63 -5.14
CA ARG A 69 -7.26 -5.06 -4.23
C ARG A 69 -7.40 -5.69 -2.87
N SER A 70 -6.28 -6.00 -2.24
CA SER A 70 -6.27 -6.63 -0.92
C SER A 70 -4.87 -6.60 -0.28
N CYS A 71 -4.79 -7.12 0.93
CA CYS A 71 -3.53 -7.55 1.51
C CYS A 71 -3.13 -8.89 0.91
N ALA A 72 -1.85 -9.11 0.70
CA ALA A 72 -1.34 -10.35 0.13
C ALA A 72 -0.02 -10.78 0.75
N LEU A 73 0.19 -12.08 0.81
CA LEU A 73 1.48 -12.65 1.17
C LEU A 73 2.51 -12.35 0.07
N PRO A 74 3.80 -12.21 0.40
CA PRO A 74 4.83 -12.00 -0.62
C PRO A 74 4.86 -13.06 -1.72
N SER A 75 4.44 -14.28 -1.39
CA SER A 75 4.35 -15.37 -2.38
C SER A 75 3.27 -15.16 -3.43
N GLN A 76 2.31 -14.28 -3.18
CA GLN A 76 1.24 -13.94 -4.12
C GLN A 76 1.60 -12.75 -5.01
N CYS A 77 2.72 -12.09 -4.74
CA CYS A 77 3.17 -10.91 -5.45
C CYS A 77 3.90 -11.29 -6.73
N ASP A 78 3.79 -10.42 -7.74
CA ASP A 78 4.47 -10.57 -9.03
C ASP A 78 4.15 -11.89 -9.74
N LEU A 79 3.01 -12.49 -9.42
CA LEU A 79 2.51 -13.67 -10.10
C LEU A 79 1.64 -13.27 -11.28
N SER A 80 1.76 -14.02 -12.35
CA SER A 80 0.85 -13.98 -13.48
C SER A 80 0.52 -15.40 -13.90
N GLY A 81 -0.67 -15.60 -14.41
CA GLY A 81 -1.12 -16.94 -14.78
C GLY A 81 -2.55 -16.92 -15.29
N GLU A 82 -3.12 -18.10 -15.35
CA GLU A 82 -4.49 -18.30 -15.78
C GLU A 82 -5.35 -18.80 -14.61
N LYS A 83 -6.58 -18.31 -14.55
CA LYS A 83 -7.59 -18.80 -13.63
C LYS A 83 -8.93 -18.92 -14.31
N HIS A 84 -9.72 -19.90 -13.89
CA HIS A 84 -11.08 -20.09 -14.38
C HIS A 84 -12.08 -19.51 -13.39
N ALA A 85 -13.01 -18.70 -13.89
CA ALA A 85 -14.11 -18.18 -13.11
C ALA A 85 -15.31 -17.94 -14.01
N ALA A 86 -16.50 -18.33 -13.54
CA ALA A 86 -17.77 -18.11 -14.25
C ALA A 86 -17.76 -18.64 -15.70
N GLY A 87 -17.09 -19.75 -15.97
CA GLY A 87 -16.98 -20.34 -17.30
C GLY A 87 -16.04 -19.62 -18.26
N LEU A 88 -15.24 -18.69 -17.76
CA LEU A 88 -14.27 -17.90 -18.51
C LEU A 88 -12.86 -18.18 -18.04
N ASN A 89 -11.91 -18.12 -18.97
CA ASN A 89 -10.49 -18.15 -18.66
C ASN A 89 -9.98 -16.71 -18.51
N PHE A 90 -9.41 -16.42 -17.35
CA PHE A 90 -8.80 -15.11 -17.08
C PHE A 90 -7.29 -15.23 -16.99
N ASN A 91 -6.62 -14.31 -17.65
CA ASN A 91 -5.20 -14.06 -17.41
C ASN A 91 -5.07 -13.01 -16.33
N TYR A 92 -4.47 -13.36 -15.19
CA TYR A 92 -4.30 -12.44 -14.10
C TYR A 92 -2.85 -12.00 -13.95
N THR A 93 -2.68 -10.79 -13.45
CA THR A 93 -1.38 -10.23 -13.08
C THR A 93 -1.52 -9.59 -11.72
N ASN A 94 -0.65 -9.99 -10.80
CA ASN A 94 -0.60 -9.46 -9.45
C ASN A 94 0.58 -8.50 -9.32
N GLU A 95 0.30 -7.30 -8.84
CA GLU A 95 1.32 -6.30 -8.52
C GLU A 95 1.22 -5.94 -7.04
N CYS A 96 2.37 -5.87 -6.37
CA CYS A 96 2.42 -5.52 -4.96
C CYS A 96 3.21 -4.23 -4.73
N CYS A 97 2.88 -3.57 -3.63
CA CYS A 97 3.60 -2.39 -3.17
C CYS A 97 3.65 -2.37 -1.64
N ASP A 98 4.54 -1.57 -1.07
CA ASP A 98 4.91 -1.65 0.33
C ASP A 98 4.70 -0.36 1.12
N THR A 99 3.92 0.57 0.60
CA THR A 99 3.58 1.81 1.29
C THR A 99 2.10 1.88 1.57
N ASP A 100 1.72 2.63 2.61
CA ASP A 100 0.32 2.74 3.00
C ASP A 100 -0.54 3.23 1.84
N LEU A 101 -1.64 2.52 1.58
CA LEU A 101 -2.63 2.84 0.56
C LEU A 101 -2.03 2.97 -0.86
N CYS A 102 -0.94 2.26 -1.13
CA CYS A 102 -0.23 2.35 -2.40
C CYS A 102 -0.97 1.67 -3.56
N ASN A 103 -1.87 0.73 -3.26
CA ASN A 103 -2.61 -0.03 -4.28
C ASN A 103 -3.88 0.72 -4.73
N THR A 104 -3.75 1.98 -5.08
CA THR A 104 -4.82 2.78 -5.64
C THR A 104 -4.79 2.75 -7.17
N ALA A 105 -5.89 3.16 -7.80
CA ALA A 105 -5.94 3.35 -9.24
C ALA A 105 -5.14 4.57 -9.72
N ALA A 106 -4.90 5.54 -8.81
CA ALA A 106 -4.10 6.72 -9.09
C ALA A 106 -2.79 6.62 -8.32
N THR A 107 -1.66 6.60 -9.03
CA THR A 107 -0.33 6.65 -8.42
C THR A 107 -0.04 8.05 -7.89
N ILE A 108 -0.40 8.29 -6.63
CA ILE A 108 0.09 9.48 -5.92
C ILE A 108 1.42 9.10 -5.30
N SER A 109 2.46 9.82 -5.67
CA SER A 109 3.79 9.55 -5.13
C SER A 109 3.81 9.76 -3.61
N PRO A 110 4.19 8.74 -2.80
CA PRO A 110 4.25 8.88 -1.35
C PRO A 110 5.42 9.73 -0.86
N LEU A 111 6.30 10.15 -1.75
CA LEU A 111 7.48 10.96 -1.42
C LEU A 111 7.15 12.28 -0.73
N PHE A 112 5.97 12.83 -0.99
CA PHE A 112 5.56 14.11 -0.41
C PHE A 112 5.39 14.02 1.11
N TRP A 113 4.78 12.97 1.61
CA TRP A 113 4.53 12.79 3.05
C TRP A 113 5.80 12.47 3.83
N THR A 114 6.68 11.66 3.25
CA THR A 114 7.94 11.30 3.89
C THR A 114 8.84 12.52 4.08
N GLY A 115 8.89 13.39 3.09
CA GLY A 115 9.65 14.64 3.18
C GLY A 115 9.14 15.59 4.25
N ALA A 116 7.82 15.70 4.40
CA ALA A 116 7.19 16.56 5.40
C ALA A 116 7.48 16.09 6.83
N VAL A 117 7.39 14.78 7.10
CA VAL A 117 7.66 14.21 8.43
C VAL A 117 9.14 14.37 8.80
N LEU A 118 10.05 14.09 7.89
CA LEU A 118 11.48 14.27 8.12
C LEU A 118 11.84 15.75 8.33
N GLY A 119 11.20 16.65 7.59
CA GLY A 119 11.39 18.10 7.76
C GLY A 119 10.96 18.60 9.12
N LEU A 120 9.82 18.11 9.62
CA LEU A 120 9.32 18.48 10.96
C LEU A 120 10.24 17.99 12.08
N CYS A 121 10.78 16.78 12.01
CA CYS A 121 11.75 16.27 12.97
C CYS A 121 13.05 17.08 12.96
N SER A 122 13.52 17.47 11.81
CA SER A 122 14.73 18.30 11.68
C SER A 122 14.54 19.69 12.27
N LEU A 123 13.37 20.29 12.06
CA LEU A 123 13.04 21.62 12.59
C LEU A 123 12.98 21.62 14.10
N THR A 124 12.36 20.62 14.71
CA THR A 124 12.30 20.47 16.17
C THR A 124 13.67 20.30 16.80
N LEU A 125 14.56 19.55 16.16
CA LEU A 125 15.95 19.40 16.60
C LEU A 125 16.71 20.73 16.57
N LEU A 126 16.56 21.54 15.52
CA LEU A 126 17.19 22.84 15.40
C LEU A 126 16.70 23.83 16.45
N LEU A 127 15.40 23.82 16.76
CA LEU A 127 14.83 24.69 17.79
C LEU A 127 15.32 24.37 19.20
N GLN A 128 15.74 23.13 19.44
CA GLN A 128 16.26 22.71 20.74
C GLN A 128 17.76 22.94 20.89
N LEU A 129 18.49 22.97 19.78
CA LEU A 129 19.91 23.29 19.77
C LEU A 129 20.19 24.80 19.81
N GLY A 130 19.20 25.60 19.49
CA GLY A 130 19.26 27.06 19.62
C GLY A 130 18.84 27.51 20.97
#